data_51889efbdf09f5187278563747e33235
#
_entry.id   51889efbdf09f5187278563747e33235
#
_cell.length_a   1.000
_cell.length_b   1.000
_cell.length_c   1.000
_cell.angle_alpha   90.00
_cell.angle_beta   90.00
_cell.angle_gamma   90.00
#
_symmetry.space_group_name_H-M   'P 1'
#
loop_
_entity.id
_entity.type
_entity.pdbx_description
1 polymer ?
#
loop_
_entity_poly.entity_id
_entity_poly.type
_entity_poly.pdbx_seq_one_letter_code
_entity_poly.pdbx_strand_id
1 'polypeptide(L)'
;IEAGVTALASARVALEQAQTALADRTVRAPFSGHVGLTEVDPGDRVNDSTPITQIDQRGTLYVDFPAPESVFNALRPGQVVQVVPFSDTTRTIDARVVATDNRISQDSRDFIVRTAIPNEGDRLRPGMSFRVVFTRNGEARPVVPEEAIVWGGDGSHLFVIREGAARRVPVTITSRREGEVFVDGEFERTDRVIVEGVQKVRDGQAIRVVGSGNADRQDVEVRQPRSGAAVAADEG
;
A
#
# COMPACT_ATOMS: atom_id res chain seq x y z
N ILE A 1 -52.04 -39.69 -36.72
CA ILE A 1 -51.99 -38.53 -35.78
C ILE A 1 -50.56 -38.40 -35.22
N GLU A 2 -49.85 -39.46 -34.84
CA GLU A 2 -48.46 -39.41 -34.34
C GLU A 2 -47.45 -38.82 -35.33
N ALA A 3 -47.52 -39.23 -36.62
CA ALA A 3 -46.65 -38.70 -37.63
C ALA A 3 -46.80 -37.15 -37.82
N GLY A 4 -48.01 -36.64 -37.68
CA GLY A 4 -48.27 -35.18 -37.70
C GLY A 4 -47.72 -34.42 -36.52
N VAL A 5 -47.72 -35.01 -35.32
CA VAL A 5 -47.16 -34.43 -34.10
C VAL A 5 -45.63 -34.39 -34.22
N THR A 6 -45.02 -35.48 -34.68
CA THR A 6 -43.59 -35.55 -34.90
C THR A 6 -43.10 -34.54 -35.95
N ALA A 7 -43.84 -34.43 -37.08
CA ALA A 7 -43.52 -33.42 -38.09
C ALA A 7 -43.61 -31.97 -37.58
N LEU A 8 -44.64 -31.69 -36.77
CA LEU A 8 -44.78 -30.36 -36.15
C LEU A 8 -43.63 -30.07 -35.17
N ALA A 9 -43.25 -31.06 -34.36
CA ALA A 9 -42.15 -30.92 -33.44
C ALA A 9 -40.81 -30.67 -34.19
N SER A 10 -40.53 -31.41 -35.24
CA SER A 10 -39.33 -31.21 -36.07
C SER A 10 -39.32 -29.82 -36.73
N ALA A 11 -40.47 -29.38 -37.26
CA ALA A 11 -40.56 -28.06 -37.87
C ALA A 11 -40.35 -26.89 -36.84
N ARG A 12 -40.80 -27.06 -35.59
CA ARG A 12 -40.56 -26.10 -34.54
C ARG A 12 -39.08 -26.02 -34.19
N VAL A 13 -38.39 -27.13 -34.04
CA VAL A 13 -36.93 -27.21 -33.78
C VAL A 13 -36.17 -26.53 -34.93
N ALA A 14 -36.53 -26.79 -36.19
CA ALA A 14 -35.87 -26.19 -37.34
C ALA A 14 -36.10 -24.64 -37.36
N LEU A 15 -37.31 -24.17 -37.00
CA LEU A 15 -37.59 -22.74 -36.87
C LEU A 15 -36.74 -22.10 -35.76
N GLU A 16 -36.66 -22.72 -34.59
CA GLU A 16 -35.87 -22.22 -33.47
C GLU A 16 -34.37 -22.15 -33.83
N GLN A 17 -33.85 -23.16 -34.49
CA GLN A 17 -32.44 -23.16 -34.96
C GLN A 17 -32.21 -22.03 -35.97
N ALA A 18 -33.14 -21.79 -36.91
CA ALA A 18 -33.04 -20.71 -37.89
C ALA A 18 -33.11 -19.31 -37.21
N GLN A 19 -33.95 -19.16 -36.19
CA GLN A 19 -34.06 -17.94 -35.39
C GLN A 19 -32.79 -17.65 -34.60
N THR A 20 -32.21 -18.69 -33.97
CA THR A 20 -30.93 -18.58 -33.27
C THR A 20 -29.81 -18.18 -34.24
N ALA A 21 -29.70 -18.86 -35.36
CA ALA A 21 -28.71 -18.54 -36.39
C ALA A 21 -28.85 -17.11 -36.94
N LEU A 22 -30.07 -16.58 -37.01
CA LEU A 22 -30.31 -15.20 -37.38
C LEU A 22 -29.91 -14.21 -36.27
N ALA A 23 -30.22 -14.55 -35.01
CA ALA A 23 -29.86 -13.73 -33.86
C ALA A 23 -28.33 -13.64 -33.69
N ASP A 24 -27.61 -14.72 -33.94
CA ASP A 24 -26.14 -14.78 -33.87
C ASP A 24 -25.44 -13.91 -34.93
N ARG A 25 -26.18 -13.47 -35.96
CA ARG A 25 -25.63 -12.51 -36.91
C ARG A 25 -25.60 -11.05 -36.40
N THR A 26 -26.14 -10.83 -35.20
CA THR A 26 -26.12 -9.51 -34.57
C THR A 26 -25.33 -9.60 -33.25
N VAL A 27 -24.09 -9.17 -33.29
CA VAL A 27 -23.22 -9.12 -32.09
C VAL A 27 -23.63 -7.89 -31.25
N ARG A 28 -23.94 -8.15 -29.97
CA ARG A 28 -24.33 -7.10 -29.02
C ARG A 28 -23.38 -7.07 -27.84
N ALA A 29 -23.18 -5.85 -27.32
CA ALA A 29 -22.44 -5.67 -26.07
C ALA A 29 -23.16 -6.39 -24.92
N PRO A 30 -22.48 -7.25 -24.14
CA PRO A 30 -23.09 -7.98 -23.03
C PRO A 30 -23.37 -7.09 -21.81
N PHE A 31 -22.71 -5.93 -21.71
CA PHE A 31 -22.87 -4.95 -20.62
C PHE A 31 -22.58 -3.54 -21.15
N SER A 32 -22.93 -2.53 -20.35
CA SER A 32 -22.63 -1.12 -20.64
C SER A 32 -21.17 -0.81 -20.29
N GLY A 33 -20.44 -0.24 -21.24
CA GLY A 33 -19.02 0.05 -21.07
C GLY A 33 -18.47 0.94 -22.17
N HIS A 34 -17.16 1.12 -22.16
CA HIS A 34 -16.43 1.85 -23.18
C HIS A 34 -15.84 0.85 -24.17
N VAL A 35 -16.13 1.08 -25.42
CA VAL A 35 -15.65 0.26 -26.53
C VAL A 35 -14.26 0.75 -26.95
N GLY A 36 -13.33 -0.17 -27.11
CA GLY A 36 -12.01 0.09 -27.68
C GLY A 36 -12.05 0.30 -29.20
N LEU A 37 -10.87 0.28 -29.80
CA LEU A 37 -10.77 0.29 -31.27
C LEU A 37 -11.28 -1.04 -31.80
N THR A 38 -11.92 -1.00 -32.97
CA THR A 38 -12.34 -2.22 -33.66
C THR A 38 -11.14 -2.83 -34.38
N GLU A 39 -11.05 -4.17 -34.31
CA GLU A 39 -10.00 -4.93 -34.98
C GLU A 39 -10.44 -5.49 -36.33
N VAL A 40 -11.68 -5.19 -36.73
CA VAL A 40 -12.29 -5.67 -37.97
C VAL A 40 -12.86 -4.51 -38.80
N ASP A 41 -12.75 -4.65 -40.12
CA ASP A 41 -13.29 -3.67 -41.06
C ASP A 41 -14.59 -4.18 -41.76
N PRO A 42 -15.43 -3.28 -42.25
CA PRO A 42 -16.60 -3.68 -43.07
C PRO A 42 -16.18 -4.50 -44.28
N GLY A 43 -16.70 -5.72 -44.39
CA GLY A 43 -16.36 -6.65 -45.44
C GLY A 43 -15.47 -7.82 -44.98
N ASP A 44 -14.93 -7.74 -43.79
CA ASP A 44 -14.13 -8.84 -43.24
C ASP A 44 -14.98 -10.06 -42.92
N ARG A 45 -14.36 -11.23 -43.07
CA ARG A 45 -14.96 -12.49 -42.64
C ARG A 45 -14.63 -12.74 -41.20
N VAL A 46 -15.63 -12.73 -40.31
CA VAL A 46 -15.52 -13.03 -38.90
C VAL A 46 -16.06 -14.44 -38.59
N ASN A 47 -15.54 -15.04 -37.55
CA ASN A 47 -16.03 -16.30 -36.97
C ASN A 47 -16.05 -16.18 -35.44
N ASP A 48 -16.49 -17.23 -34.74
CA ASP A 48 -16.70 -17.25 -33.29
C ASP A 48 -15.43 -16.94 -32.46
N SER A 49 -14.23 -17.07 -33.06
CA SER A 49 -12.95 -16.78 -32.42
C SER A 49 -12.33 -15.44 -32.84
N THR A 50 -12.99 -14.69 -33.75
CA THR A 50 -12.47 -13.41 -34.22
C THR A 50 -12.79 -12.32 -33.21
N PRO A 51 -11.80 -11.70 -32.57
CA PRO A 51 -12.05 -10.55 -31.70
C PRO A 51 -12.52 -9.35 -32.53
N ILE A 52 -13.61 -8.73 -32.13
CA ILE A 52 -14.16 -7.54 -32.82
C ILE A 52 -13.69 -6.27 -32.14
N THR A 53 -13.82 -6.24 -30.82
CA THR A 53 -13.41 -5.10 -29.98
C THR A 53 -13.41 -5.52 -28.52
N GLN A 54 -12.74 -4.76 -27.69
CA GLN A 54 -12.75 -4.91 -26.23
C GLN A 54 -13.74 -3.90 -25.61
N ILE A 55 -14.47 -4.33 -24.59
CA ILE A 55 -15.38 -3.47 -23.82
C ILE A 55 -14.92 -3.45 -22.38
N ASP A 56 -14.66 -2.25 -21.86
CA ASP A 56 -14.20 -2.04 -20.50
C ASP A 56 -15.24 -1.29 -19.65
N GLN A 57 -15.49 -1.78 -18.47
CA GLN A 57 -16.28 -1.09 -17.46
C GLN A 57 -15.32 -0.28 -16.56
N ARG A 58 -15.19 1.03 -16.85
CA ARG A 58 -14.13 1.88 -16.29
C ARG A 58 -14.56 2.80 -15.15
N GLY A 59 -15.79 2.68 -14.66
CA GLY A 59 -16.26 3.51 -13.54
C GLY A 59 -15.49 3.28 -12.22
N THR A 60 -15.07 2.03 -12.00
CA THR A 60 -14.18 1.63 -10.92
C THR A 60 -13.08 0.78 -11.52
N LEU A 61 -11.84 1.10 -11.21
CA LEU A 61 -10.68 0.30 -11.60
C LEU A 61 -10.10 -0.41 -10.38
N TYR A 62 -9.48 -1.54 -10.63
CA TYR A 62 -8.76 -2.28 -9.60
C TYR A 62 -7.26 -2.13 -9.83
N VAL A 63 -6.55 -1.88 -8.73
CA VAL A 63 -5.08 -1.88 -8.70
C VAL A 63 -4.65 -3.04 -7.84
N ASP A 64 -3.95 -3.99 -8.46
CA ASP A 64 -3.34 -5.12 -7.79
C ASP A 64 -1.86 -4.78 -7.56
N PHE A 65 -1.38 -4.97 -6.33
CA PHE A 65 0.02 -4.72 -6.02
C PHE A 65 0.55 -5.75 -5.02
N PRO A 66 1.82 -6.13 -5.11
CA PRO A 66 2.47 -6.98 -4.14
C PRO A 66 2.76 -6.20 -2.86
N ALA A 67 2.48 -6.79 -1.71
CA ALA A 67 2.75 -6.23 -0.40
C ALA A 67 3.57 -7.22 0.44
N PRO A 68 4.63 -6.79 1.13
CA PRO A 68 5.46 -7.69 1.93
C PRO A 68 4.67 -8.28 3.12
N GLU A 69 4.97 -9.52 3.48
CA GLU A 69 4.33 -10.25 4.59
C GLU A 69 4.27 -9.43 5.89
N SER A 70 5.27 -8.61 6.17
CA SER A 70 5.36 -7.79 7.39
C SER A 70 4.20 -6.80 7.57
N VAL A 71 3.46 -6.49 6.50
CA VAL A 71 2.31 -5.57 6.53
C VAL A 71 0.96 -6.29 6.38
N PHE A 72 0.94 -7.61 6.36
CA PHE A 72 -0.27 -8.41 6.16
C PHE A 72 -1.41 -8.01 7.11
N ASN A 73 -1.10 -7.81 8.38
CA ASN A 73 -2.10 -7.41 9.38
C ASN A 73 -2.59 -5.96 9.25
N ALA A 74 -1.85 -5.11 8.54
CA ALA A 74 -2.19 -3.70 8.33
C ALA A 74 -3.05 -3.47 7.07
N LEU A 75 -2.96 -4.35 6.08
CA LEU A 75 -3.69 -4.24 4.82
C LEU A 75 -4.88 -5.21 4.80
N ARG A 76 -6.01 -4.77 5.36
CA ARG A 76 -7.25 -5.57 5.42
C ARG A 76 -8.33 -4.97 4.53
N PRO A 77 -9.29 -5.78 4.05
CA PRO A 77 -10.45 -5.24 3.35
C PRO A 77 -11.12 -4.10 4.11
N GLY A 78 -11.43 -3.02 3.40
CA GLY A 78 -11.97 -1.78 3.97
C GLY A 78 -10.90 -0.72 4.30
N GLN A 79 -9.63 -1.07 4.43
CA GLN A 79 -8.54 -0.12 4.64
C GLN A 79 -8.39 0.81 3.43
N VAL A 80 -8.04 2.06 3.70
CA VAL A 80 -7.73 3.05 2.65
C VAL A 80 -6.22 3.15 2.51
N VAL A 81 -5.76 3.07 1.28
CA VAL A 81 -4.38 3.33 0.87
C VAL A 81 -4.38 4.43 -0.18
N GLN A 82 -3.26 5.08 -0.39
CA GLN A 82 -3.13 6.10 -1.42
C GLN A 82 -2.43 5.53 -2.65
N VAL A 83 -2.95 5.84 -3.81
CA VAL A 83 -2.34 5.48 -5.08
C VAL A 83 -2.03 6.73 -5.91
N VAL A 84 -0.88 6.74 -6.53
CA VAL A 84 -0.39 7.85 -7.34
C VAL A 84 -0.10 7.32 -8.73
N PRO A 85 -0.84 7.77 -9.79
CA PRO A 85 -0.58 7.35 -11.16
C PRO A 85 0.81 7.83 -11.61
N PHE A 86 1.58 6.99 -12.31
CA PHE A 86 2.84 7.45 -12.91
C PHE A 86 2.63 8.48 -14.02
N SER A 87 1.45 8.50 -14.65
CA SER A 87 1.09 9.50 -15.66
C SER A 87 0.85 10.90 -15.09
N ASP A 88 0.54 11.01 -13.78
CA ASP A 88 0.33 12.26 -13.08
C ASP A 88 0.71 12.11 -11.61
N THR A 89 1.98 12.33 -11.30
CA THR A 89 2.56 12.17 -9.96
C THR A 89 2.10 13.23 -8.95
N THR A 90 1.41 14.26 -9.40
CA THR A 90 0.85 15.30 -8.52
C THR A 90 -0.50 14.90 -7.92
N ARG A 91 -1.14 13.90 -8.52
CA ARG A 91 -2.47 13.43 -8.11
C ARG A 91 -2.37 12.21 -7.20
N THR A 92 -2.87 12.36 -5.99
CA THR A 92 -3.08 11.25 -5.06
C THR A 92 -4.55 10.85 -5.06
N ILE A 93 -4.83 9.55 -5.10
CA ILE A 93 -6.18 8.99 -5.14
C ILE A 93 -6.31 8.03 -3.96
N ASP A 94 -7.39 8.16 -3.20
CA ASP A 94 -7.71 7.22 -2.14
C ASP A 94 -8.25 5.93 -2.75
N ALA A 95 -7.58 4.82 -2.46
CA ALA A 95 -7.93 3.49 -2.91
C ALA A 95 -8.37 2.64 -1.72
N ARG A 96 -9.45 1.92 -1.87
CA ARG A 96 -9.96 1.04 -0.81
C ARG A 96 -9.54 -0.40 -1.08
N VAL A 97 -8.91 -1.03 -0.11
CA VAL A 97 -8.61 -2.47 -0.16
C VAL A 97 -9.92 -3.24 -0.22
N VAL A 98 -10.11 -4.04 -1.25
CA VAL A 98 -11.31 -4.88 -1.46
C VAL A 98 -11.02 -6.35 -1.22
N ALA A 99 -9.80 -6.79 -1.49
CA ALA A 99 -9.38 -8.17 -1.25
C ALA A 99 -7.87 -8.24 -1.00
N THR A 100 -7.46 -9.27 -0.30
CA THR A 100 -6.06 -9.68 -0.16
C THR A 100 -5.96 -11.15 -0.52
N ASP A 101 -4.86 -11.56 -1.16
CA ASP A 101 -4.65 -12.97 -1.42
C ASP A 101 -4.56 -13.75 -0.09
N ASN A 102 -5.00 -14.99 -0.13
CA ASN A 102 -4.94 -15.91 1.00
C ASN A 102 -3.60 -16.66 1.09
N ARG A 103 -2.70 -16.43 0.15
CA ARG A 103 -1.38 -17.06 0.08
C ARG A 103 -0.29 -16.02 0.05
N ILE A 104 0.82 -16.35 0.73
CA ILE A 104 2.07 -15.60 0.66
C ILE A 104 2.98 -16.36 -0.29
N SER A 105 3.54 -15.68 -1.28
CA SER A 105 4.56 -16.24 -2.17
C SER A 105 5.79 -16.63 -1.34
N GLN A 106 6.25 -17.87 -1.52
CA GLN A 106 7.42 -18.35 -0.75
C GLN A 106 8.73 -17.74 -1.27
N ASP A 107 8.77 -17.39 -2.54
CA ASP A 107 9.96 -16.87 -3.20
C ASP A 107 10.16 -15.38 -2.91
N SER A 108 9.12 -14.57 -3.09
CA SER A 108 9.18 -13.11 -2.91
C SER A 108 8.78 -12.63 -1.51
N ARG A 109 8.14 -13.50 -0.69
CA ARG A 109 7.61 -13.15 0.65
C ARG A 109 6.62 -12.00 0.62
N ASP A 110 5.82 -11.95 -0.43
CA ASP A 110 4.73 -10.99 -0.63
C ASP A 110 3.38 -11.67 -0.81
N PHE A 111 2.33 -10.87 -0.78
CA PHE A 111 0.96 -11.27 -1.09
C PHE A 111 0.31 -10.18 -1.93
N ILE A 112 -0.61 -10.56 -2.81
CA ILE A 112 -1.29 -9.59 -3.68
C ILE A 112 -2.43 -8.94 -2.91
N VAL A 113 -2.47 -7.61 -2.99
CA VAL A 113 -3.54 -6.77 -2.45
C VAL A 113 -4.28 -6.13 -3.61
N ARG A 114 -5.60 -6.29 -3.65
CA ARG A 114 -6.47 -5.63 -4.62
C ARG A 114 -7.15 -4.43 -4.00
N THR A 115 -7.00 -3.29 -4.62
CA THR A 115 -7.68 -2.05 -4.23
C THR A 115 -8.62 -1.58 -5.32
N ALA A 116 -9.72 -0.96 -4.92
CA ALA A 116 -10.67 -0.31 -5.83
C ALA A 116 -10.43 1.21 -5.80
N ILE A 117 -10.35 1.81 -6.97
CA ILE A 117 -10.23 3.25 -7.17
C ILE A 117 -11.40 3.79 -8.00
N PRO A 118 -12.03 4.89 -7.59
CA PRO A 118 -13.02 5.55 -8.41
C PRO A 118 -12.35 6.22 -9.61
N ASN A 119 -12.95 6.10 -10.79
CA ASN A 119 -12.45 6.71 -12.01
C ASN A 119 -13.41 7.79 -12.52
N GLU A 120 -13.67 8.76 -11.66
CA GLU A 120 -14.50 9.90 -12.02
C GLU A 120 -13.87 10.73 -13.15
N GLY A 121 -14.66 10.99 -14.17
CA GLY A 121 -14.21 11.71 -15.36
C GLY A 121 -13.38 10.88 -16.32
N ASP A 122 -13.34 9.55 -16.17
CA ASP A 122 -12.71 8.59 -17.09
C ASP A 122 -11.25 8.95 -17.46
N ARG A 123 -10.47 9.37 -16.45
CA ARG A 123 -9.06 9.80 -16.60
C ARG A 123 -8.06 8.65 -16.54
N LEU A 124 -8.45 7.55 -15.91
CA LEU A 124 -7.61 6.38 -15.75
C LEU A 124 -8.00 5.32 -16.79
N ARG A 125 -7.02 4.53 -17.20
CA ARG A 125 -7.20 3.44 -18.18
C ARG A 125 -6.67 2.12 -17.59
N PRO A 126 -7.29 0.99 -17.93
CA PRO A 126 -6.68 -0.30 -17.69
C PRO A 126 -5.26 -0.35 -18.26
N GLY A 127 -4.35 -1.00 -17.55
CA GLY A 127 -2.93 -1.07 -17.92
C GLY A 127 -2.07 0.11 -17.46
N MET A 128 -2.64 1.11 -16.79
CA MET A 128 -1.83 2.16 -16.16
C MET A 128 -1.12 1.64 -14.90
N SER A 129 0.12 2.09 -14.69
CA SER A 129 0.91 1.79 -13.50
C SER A 129 0.72 2.83 -12.41
N PHE A 130 0.79 2.38 -11.17
CA PHE A 130 0.57 3.20 -9.98
C PHE A 130 1.66 2.95 -8.94
N ARG A 131 2.03 4.00 -8.21
CA ARG A 131 2.74 3.88 -6.94
C ARG A 131 1.72 3.79 -5.82
N VAL A 132 1.82 2.77 -4.99
CA VAL A 132 0.97 2.61 -3.81
C VAL A 132 1.72 3.11 -2.57
N VAL A 133 1.06 3.95 -1.80
CA VAL A 133 1.58 4.50 -0.54
C VAL A 133 0.60 4.15 0.56
N PHE A 134 1.05 3.46 1.58
CA PHE A 134 0.25 3.25 2.77
C PHE A 134 1.05 3.58 4.03
N THR A 135 0.34 4.05 5.02
CA THR A 135 0.90 4.43 6.30
C THR A 135 0.58 3.36 7.32
N ARG A 136 1.58 2.85 7.99
CA ARG A 136 1.41 2.00 9.16
C ARG A 136 1.67 2.83 10.41
N ASN A 137 0.70 2.91 11.31
CA ASN A 137 0.95 3.42 12.64
C ASN A 137 1.82 2.41 13.38
N GLY A 138 3.07 2.78 13.66
CA GLY A 138 3.95 2.04 14.53
C GLY A 138 3.68 2.37 16.00
N GLU A 139 4.22 1.59 16.90
CA GLU A 139 4.27 1.97 18.32
C GLU A 139 5.07 3.27 18.45
N ALA A 140 4.57 4.21 19.26
CA ALA A 140 5.32 5.41 19.59
C ALA A 140 6.58 5.00 20.37
N ARG A 141 7.74 5.31 19.82
CA ARG A 141 9.03 5.01 20.46
C ARG A 141 9.80 6.30 20.68
N PRO A 142 10.59 6.38 21.74
CA PRO A 142 11.48 7.50 21.94
C PRO A 142 12.45 7.65 20.76
N VAL A 143 12.63 8.90 20.34
CA VAL A 143 13.58 9.29 19.29
C VAL A 143 14.65 10.15 19.93
N VAL A 144 15.90 9.81 19.68
CA VAL A 144 17.05 10.53 20.19
C VAL A 144 18.04 10.84 19.07
N PRO A 145 18.80 11.93 19.14
CA PRO A 145 19.92 12.17 18.23
C PRO A 145 20.94 11.03 18.28
N GLU A 146 21.48 10.61 17.14
CA GLU A 146 22.46 9.52 17.09
C GLU A 146 23.70 9.80 17.94
N GLU A 147 24.10 11.06 18.08
CA GLU A 147 25.22 11.54 18.91
C GLU A 147 25.02 11.27 20.41
N ALA A 148 23.79 11.08 20.87
CA ALA A 148 23.50 10.73 22.25
C ALA A 148 23.78 9.26 22.60
N ILE A 149 23.94 8.41 21.59
CA ILE A 149 24.15 6.97 21.78
C ILE A 149 25.62 6.69 22.10
N VAL A 150 25.85 6.06 23.22
CA VAL A 150 27.17 5.58 23.63
C VAL A 150 27.23 4.07 23.48
N TRP A 151 28.28 3.58 22.83
CA TRP A 151 28.57 2.15 22.70
C TRP A 151 29.52 1.70 23.79
N GLY A 152 29.14 0.71 24.54
CA GLY A 152 29.95 0.11 25.59
C GLY A 152 30.10 -1.40 25.45
N GLY A 153 30.87 -2.02 26.30
CA GLY A 153 31.02 -3.49 26.31
C GLY A 153 29.73 -4.23 26.59
N ASP A 154 28.78 -3.59 27.27
CA ASP A 154 27.46 -4.14 27.62
C ASP A 154 26.35 -3.75 26.65
N GLY A 155 26.70 -3.21 25.49
CA GLY A 155 25.75 -2.76 24.48
C GLY A 155 25.60 -1.23 24.40
N SER A 156 24.54 -0.79 23.69
CA SER A 156 24.24 0.64 23.53
C SER A 156 23.50 1.20 24.74
N HIS A 157 23.84 2.42 25.12
CA HIS A 157 23.18 3.15 26.19
C HIS A 157 23.21 4.64 25.88
N LEU A 158 22.40 5.41 26.60
CA LEU A 158 22.46 6.86 26.63
C LEU A 158 22.38 7.37 28.07
N PHE A 159 22.66 8.65 28.27
CA PHE A 159 22.51 9.28 29.57
C PHE A 159 21.33 10.25 29.55
N VAL A 160 20.48 10.15 30.56
CA VAL A 160 19.39 11.09 30.82
C VAL A 160 19.67 11.86 32.11
N ILE A 161 19.07 13.02 32.25
CA ILE A 161 19.11 13.80 33.48
C ILE A 161 17.87 13.48 34.29
N ARG A 162 18.03 12.86 35.45
CA ARG A 162 16.97 12.66 36.45
C ARG A 162 17.42 13.30 37.78
N GLU A 163 16.59 14.12 38.37
CA GLU A 163 16.88 14.77 39.68
C GLU A 163 18.23 15.52 39.71
N GLY A 164 18.66 16.10 38.59
CA GLY A 164 19.92 16.85 38.49
C GLY A 164 21.17 15.99 38.35
N ALA A 165 21.04 14.68 38.22
CA ALA A 165 22.14 13.73 38.04
C ALA A 165 21.99 12.97 36.71
N ALA A 166 23.11 12.59 36.09
CA ALA A 166 23.11 11.71 34.93
C ALA A 166 22.72 10.28 35.35
N ARG A 167 21.82 9.69 34.62
CA ARG A 167 21.45 8.28 34.73
C ARG A 167 21.69 7.55 33.43
N ARG A 168 22.41 6.44 33.51
CA ARG A 168 22.64 5.56 32.37
C ARG A 168 21.39 4.74 32.08
N VAL A 169 20.87 4.85 30.87
CA VAL A 169 19.72 4.08 30.39
C VAL A 169 20.20 3.15 29.28
N PRO A 170 20.18 1.83 29.47
CA PRO A 170 20.42 0.87 28.40
C PRO A 170 19.35 0.99 27.34
N VAL A 171 19.74 0.95 26.06
CA VAL A 171 18.80 1.08 24.96
C VAL A 171 19.06 0.06 23.87
N THR A 172 18.00 -0.36 23.20
CA THR A 172 18.07 -1.16 21.99
C THR A 172 17.67 -0.28 20.80
N ILE A 173 18.57 -0.18 19.83
CA ILE A 173 18.30 0.58 18.60
C ILE A 173 17.35 -0.23 17.73
N THR A 174 16.18 0.34 17.39
CA THR A 174 15.19 -0.31 16.56
C THR A 174 15.22 0.16 15.10
N SER A 175 15.52 1.44 14.86
CA SER A 175 15.73 1.98 13.52
C SER A 175 16.51 3.29 13.56
N ARG A 176 17.05 3.70 12.39
CA ARG A 176 17.76 4.96 12.21
C ARG A 176 17.16 5.70 11.01
N ARG A 177 17.02 7.01 11.14
CA ARG A 177 16.54 7.86 10.04
C ARG A 177 17.10 9.28 10.21
N GLU A 178 17.79 9.78 9.19
CA GLU A 178 18.20 11.19 9.08
C GLU A 178 18.95 11.76 10.30
N GLY A 179 19.84 10.95 10.92
CA GLY A 179 20.58 11.37 12.12
C GLY A 179 19.80 11.20 13.44
N GLU A 180 18.59 10.70 13.40
CA GLU A 180 17.78 10.32 14.55
C GLU A 180 17.73 8.81 14.70
N VAL A 181 17.68 8.35 15.94
CA VAL A 181 17.63 6.93 16.29
C VAL A 181 16.40 6.65 17.13
N PHE A 182 15.61 5.68 16.69
CA PHE A 182 14.49 5.15 17.44
C PHE A 182 15.02 4.10 18.40
N VAL A 183 14.75 4.29 19.67
CA VAL A 183 15.28 3.43 20.72
C VAL A 183 14.16 2.82 21.55
N ASP A 184 14.44 1.64 22.09
CA ASP A 184 13.63 0.96 23.09
C ASP A 184 14.42 0.94 24.39
N GLY A 185 13.80 1.36 25.51
CA GLY A 185 14.44 1.49 26.80
C GLY A 185 13.49 2.06 27.85
N GLU A 186 13.92 2.10 29.11
CA GLU A 186 13.13 2.60 30.23
C GLU A 186 13.26 4.13 30.37
N PHE A 187 12.36 4.87 29.70
CA PHE A 187 12.32 6.33 29.74
C PHE A 187 11.13 6.85 30.55
N GLU A 188 11.37 7.92 31.28
CA GLU A 188 10.34 8.73 31.92
C GLU A 188 10.00 9.92 31.02
N ARG A 189 8.77 10.43 31.12
CA ARG A 189 8.33 11.60 30.31
C ARG A 189 9.14 12.87 30.59
N THR A 190 9.78 12.94 31.74
CA THR A 190 10.59 14.06 32.20
C THR A 190 12.08 13.92 31.90
N ASP A 191 12.48 12.78 31.33
CA ASP A 191 13.88 12.51 30.99
C ASP A 191 14.38 13.51 29.94
N ARG A 192 15.54 14.08 30.19
CA ARG A 192 16.27 14.95 29.28
C ARG A 192 17.53 14.23 28.86
N VAL A 193 17.66 13.95 27.56
CA VAL A 193 18.81 13.23 27.01
C VAL A 193 20.03 14.13 26.93
N ILE A 194 21.18 13.65 27.36
CA ILE A 194 22.46 14.32 27.21
C ILE A 194 23.02 14.02 25.84
N VAL A 195 23.18 15.03 24.99
CA VAL A 195 23.70 14.90 23.64
C VAL A 195 25.16 15.32 23.59
N GLU A 196 25.51 16.49 24.14
CA GLU A 196 26.86 17.00 24.10
C GLU A 196 27.68 16.56 25.32
N GLY A 197 28.94 16.20 25.09
CA GLY A 197 29.87 15.80 26.14
C GLY A 197 29.60 14.43 26.76
N VAL A 198 28.72 13.65 26.16
CA VAL A 198 28.26 12.33 26.65
C VAL A 198 29.41 11.37 27.00
N GLN A 199 30.53 11.45 26.30
CA GLN A 199 31.71 10.60 26.52
C GLN A 199 32.45 10.86 27.88
N LYS A 200 32.17 12.02 28.49
CA LYS A 200 32.77 12.40 29.78
C LYS A 200 31.85 12.20 30.97
N VAL A 201 30.60 11.83 30.69
CA VAL A 201 29.55 11.64 31.69
C VAL A 201 29.66 10.25 32.31
N ARG A 202 29.47 10.18 33.65
CA ARG A 202 29.38 8.92 34.41
C ARG A 202 28.03 8.80 35.08
N ASP A 203 27.59 7.59 35.27
CA ASP A 203 26.35 7.33 35.98
C ASP A 203 26.39 7.93 37.40
N GLY A 204 25.33 8.59 37.86
CA GLY A 204 25.23 9.27 39.12
C GLY A 204 25.94 10.63 39.20
N GLN A 205 26.60 11.09 38.15
CA GLN A 205 27.30 12.37 38.13
C GLN A 205 26.31 13.55 38.17
N ALA A 206 26.52 14.51 39.07
CA ALA A 206 25.75 15.73 39.09
C ALA A 206 25.97 16.55 37.79
N ILE A 207 24.89 16.92 37.14
CA ILE A 207 24.91 17.64 35.86
C ILE A 207 24.39 19.08 36.07
N ARG A 208 25.19 20.02 35.61
CA ARG A 208 24.78 21.41 35.50
C ARG A 208 24.51 21.71 34.02
N VAL A 209 23.27 21.97 33.65
CA VAL A 209 22.89 22.37 32.30
C VAL A 209 23.44 23.78 32.02
N VAL A 210 24.42 23.90 31.15
CA VAL A 210 25.02 25.16 30.73
C VAL A 210 24.52 25.49 29.35
N GLY A 211 23.41 26.20 29.25
CA GLY A 211 22.83 26.71 28.03
C GLY A 211 21.87 25.70 27.36
N SER A 212 20.62 26.12 27.23
CA SER A 212 19.67 25.44 26.31
C SER A 212 19.78 26.13 24.95
N GLY A 213 20.61 25.58 24.09
CA GLY A 213 20.48 25.87 22.66
C GLY A 213 19.19 25.22 22.15
N ASN A 214 18.16 26.05 21.90
CA ASN A 214 16.88 25.66 21.34
C ASN A 214 16.09 24.63 22.18
N ALA A 215 15.30 25.12 23.15
CA ALA A 215 14.54 24.32 24.13
C ALA A 215 13.49 23.34 23.52
N ASP A 216 13.29 23.37 22.24
CA ASP A 216 12.29 22.52 21.54
C ASP A 216 12.82 21.15 21.04
N ARG A 217 14.11 20.82 21.24
CA ARG A 217 14.69 19.58 20.70
C ARG A 217 15.37 18.67 21.72
N GLN A 218 15.32 18.97 23.01
CA GLN A 218 16.09 18.23 24.03
C GLN A 218 15.27 17.42 25.04
N ASP A 219 13.97 17.51 24.98
CA ASP A 219 13.10 16.64 25.75
C ASP A 219 12.91 15.33 24.98
N VAL A 220 12.86 14.19 25.69
CA VAL A 220 12.48 12.92 25.08
C VAL A 220 11.08 13.12 24.51
N GLU A 221 11.02 13.57 23.26
CA GLU A 221 9.77 13.74 22.57
C GLU A 221 9.30 12.35 22.17
N VAL A 222 8.26 11.84 22.84
CA VAL A 222 7.52 10.68 22.38
C VAL A 222 6.74 11.14 21.14
N ARG A 223 7.43 11.22 20.01
CA ARG A 223 6.77 11.46 18.73
C ARG A 223 6.12 10.17 18.27
N GLN A 224 4.84 10.23 18.01
CA GLN A 224 4.24 9.25 17.13
C GLN A 224 5.03 9.30 15.80
N PRO A 225 5.46 8.18 15.25
CA PRO A 225 6.17 8.17 13.99
C PRO A 225 5.30 8.91 12.97
N ARG A 226 5.82 10.03 12.46
CA ARG A 226 5.17 10.72 11.33
C ARG A 226 5.00 9.67 10.25
N SER A 227 3.76 9.47 9.86
CA SER A 227 3.33 8.56 8.81
C SER A 227 4.19 8.77 7.58
N GLY A 228 4.96 7.80 7.18
CA GLY A 228 5.78 7.93 5.98
C GLY A 228 6.90 6.89 5.87
N ALA A 229 6.55 5.61 5.85
CA ALA A 229 7.37 4.65 5.12
C ALA A 229 6.66 4.37 3.80
N ALA A 230 7.00 5.13 2.76
CA ALA A 230 6.63 4.78 1.40
C ALA A 230 7.40 3.51 1.04
N VAL A 231 6.73 2.37 1.00
CA VAL A 231 7.23 1.19 0.32
C VAL A 231 6.86 1.39 -1.14
N ALA A 232 7.79 1.88 -1.94
CA ALA A 232 7.65 1.90 -3.38
C ALA A 232 7.80 0.46 -3.87
N ALA A 233 6.72 -0.17 -4.28
CA ALA A 233 6.80 -1.32 -5.17
C ALA A 233 7.05 -0.76 -6.58
N ASP A 234 8.32 -0.83 -7.00
CA ASP A 234 8.76 -0.48 -8.35
C ASP A 234 8.70 -1.77 -9.16
N GLU A 235 7.75 -1.87 -10.07
CA GLU A 235 7.75 -2.89 -11.10
C GLU A 235 8.28 -2.27 -12.39
N GLY A 236 9.45 -2.74 -12.81
CA GLY A 236 10.01 -2.55 -14.14
C GLY A 236 9.38 -3.50 -15.16
#